data_e3e5c93c4940aacbf3201a7478deb369
#
_entry.id   e3e5c93c4940aacbf3201a7478deb369
#
_cell.length_a   1.000
_cell.length_b   1.000
_cell.length_c   1.000
_cell.angle_alpha   90.00
_cell.angle_beta   90.00
_cell.angle_gamma   90.00
#
_symmetry.space_group_name_H-M   'P 1'
#
loop_
_entity.id
_entity.type
_entity.pdbx_description
1 polymer ?
#
loop_
_entity_poly.entity_id
_entity_poly.type
_entity_poly.pdbx_seq_one_letter_code
_entity_poly.pdbx_strand_id
1 'polypeptide(L)'
;MAIKICKVEDVPAGKALRVKIDDVPIAIVKTTSGEIKAISDTCSHGEISLSEGFVDDSTIECWAHGAKFDLNTGKPLSLPAFEPVPVYEVIIEDDEIYLEYETE
;
A
#
# COMPACT_ATOMS: atom_id res chain seq x y z
N MET A 1 -13.49 5.55 10.33
CA MET A 1 -14.21 4.27 10.52
C MET A 1 -13.33 3.12 10.05
N ALA A 2 -13.12 2.12 10.91
CA ALA A 2 -12.27 0.98 10.54
C ALA A 2 -13.06 -0.02 9.71
N ILE A 3 -12.49 -0.42 8.58
CA ILE A 3 -13.11 -1.36 7.65
C ILE A 3 -12.25 -2.62 7.60
N LYS A 4 -12.90 -3.76 7.86
CA LYS A 4 -12.23 -5.06 7.78
C LYS A 4 -11.86 -5.38 6.33
N ILE A 5 -10.60 -5.74 6.09
CA ILE A 5 -10.08 -5.98 4.75
C ILE A 5 -9.80 -7.46 4.51
N CYS A 6 -8.87 -8.04 5.28
CA CYS A 6 -8.43 -9.42 5.10
C CYS A 6 -7.67 -9.86 6.35
N LYS A 7 -7.11 -11.06 6.31
CA LYS A 7 -6.26 -11.54 7.39
C LYS A 7 -4.80 -11.22 7.08
N VAL A 8 -3.99 -11.10 8.15
CA VAL A 8 -2.55 -10.87 8.01
C VAL A 8 -1.90 -11.96 7.15
N GLU A 9 -2.32 -13.21 7.31
CA GLU A 9 -1.79 -14.34 6.55
C GLU A 9 -2.13 -14.32 5.07
N ASP A 10 -3.13 -13.50 4.66
CA ASP A 10 -3.51 -13.38 3.25
C ASP A 10 -2.51 -12.55 2.45
N VAL A 11 -1.61 -11.83 3.13
CA VAL A 11 -0.59 -11.01 2.48
C VAL A 11 0.78 -11.60 2.80
N PRO A 12 1.45 -12.24 1.83
CA PRO A 12 2.80 -12.78 2.05
C PRO A 12 3.81 -11.66 2.28
N ALA A 13 4.84 -11.94 3.09
CA ALA A 13 5.92 -10.98 3.34
C ALA A 13 6.62 -10.60 2.03
N GLY A 14 6.88 -9.30 1.86
CA GLY A 14 7.50 -8.79 0.63
C GLY A 14 6.54 -8.69 -0.55
N LYS A 15 5.24 -8.78 -0.30
CA LYS A 15 4.20 -8.73 -1.33
C LYS A 15 3.12 -7.72 -0.97
N ALA A 16 2.29 -7.41 -1.96
CA ALA A 16 1.16 -6.51 -1.79
C ALA A 16 -0.11 -7.15 -2.36
N LEU A 17 -1.23 -6.88 -1.70
CA LEU A 17 -2.54 -7.33 -2.13
C LEU A 17 -3.37 -6.10 -2.51
N ARG A 18 -3.95 -6.12 -3.71
CA ARG A 18 -4.82 -5.04 -4.17
C ARG A 18 -6.25 -5.27 -3.68
N VAL A 19 -6.81 -4.28 -3.02
CA VAL A 19 -8.21 -4.27 -2.60
C VAL A 19 -8.88 -2.99 -3.06
N LYS A 20 -10.20 -2.97 -3.10
CA LYS A 20 -10.96 -1.75 -3.42
C LYS A 20 -11.92 -1.42 -2.30
N ILE A 21 -11.94 -0.15 -1.90
CA ILE A 21 -12.93 0.40 -0.97
C ILE A 21 -13.59 1.57 -1.69
N ASP A 22 -14.92 1.51 -1.89
CA ASP A 22 -15.68 2.54 -2.63
C ASP A 22 -15.04 2.87 -3.99
N ASP A 23 -14.63 1.83 -4.72
CA ASP A 23 -13.95 1.93 -6.02
C ASP A 23 -12.54 2.56 -5.97
N VAL A 24 -12.02 2.81 -4.76
CA VAL A 24 -10.65 3.30 -4.59
C VAL A 24 -9.70 2.12 -4.44
N PRO A 25 -8.74 1.93 -5.35
CA PRO A 25 -7.78 0.84 -5.21
C PRO A 25 -6.74 1.15 -4.14
N ILE A 26 -6.52 0.18 -3.25
CA ILE A 26 -5.58 0.30 -2.13
C ILE A 26 -4.69 -0.94 -2.13
N ALA A 27 -3.39 -0.73 -1.96
CA ALA A 27 -2.44 -1.81 -1.81
C ALA A 27 -2.22 -2.09 -0.32
N ILE A 28 -2.50 -3.32 0.09
CA ILE A 28 -2.18 -3.80 1.43
C ILE A 28 -0.83 -4.49 1.32
N VAL A 29 0.17 -3.95 1.98
CA VAL A 29 1.55 -4.35 1.80
C VAL A 29 2.07 -5.01 3.08
N LYS A 30 2.70 -6.16 2.95
CA LYS A 30 3.46 -6.74 4.06
C LYS A 30 4.95 -6.55 3.72
N THR A 31 5.65 -5.78 4.53
CA THR A 31 7.07 -5.54 4.32
C THR A 31 7.88 -6.81 4.53
N THR A 32 9.14 -6.79 4.12
CA THR A 32 10.02 -7.95 4.29
C THR A 32 10.27 -8.26 5.78
N SER A 33 10.11 -7.26 6.66
CA SER A 33 10.20 -7.45 8.11
C SER A 33 8.88 -7.89 8.75
N GLY A 34 7.79 -7.96 7.98
CA GLY A 34 6.50 -8.44 8.46
C GLY A 34 5.52 -7.35 8.91
N GLU A 35 5.83 -6.08 8.71
CA GLU A 35 4.90 -4.99 9.04
C GLU A 35 3.82 -4.85 7.97
N ILE A 36 2.61 -4.49 8.39
CA ILE A 36 1.50 -4.26 7.46
C ILE A 36 1.34 -2.76 7.24
N LYS A 37 1.31 -2.36 5.97
CA LYS A 37 1.09 -0.98 5.55
C LYS A 37 0.00 -0.93 4.51
N ALA A 38 -0.63 0.23 4.36
CA ALA A 38 -1.65 0.43 3.33
C ALA A 38 -1.39 1.75 2.62
N ILE A 39 -1.41 1.71 1.29
CA ILE A 39 -1.09 2.86 0.46
C ILE A 39 -2.01 2.81 -0.77
N SER A 40 -2.27 3.97 -1.38
CA SER A 40 -3.01 4.00 -2.63
C SER A 40 -2.33 3.08 -3.65
N ASP A 41 -3.10 2.27 -4.34
CA ASP A 41 -2.54 1.32 -5.32
C ASP A 41 -2.11 1.99 -6.62
N THR A 42 -2.57 3.21 -6.88
CA THR A 42 -2.25 3.92 -8.12
C THR A 42 -0.99 4.76 -7.96
N CYS A 43 0.01 4.50 -8.81
CA CYS A 43 1.23 5.28 -8.84
C CYS A 43 0.91 6.72 -9.27
N SER A 44 1.49 7.72 -8.58
CA SER A 44 1.17 9.13 -8.82
C SER A 44 1.62 9.64 -10.18
N HIS A 45 2.54 8.94 -10.86
CA HIS A 45 3.00 9.37 -12.19
C HIS A 45 2.25 8.71 -13.35
N GLY A 46 1.31 7.78 -13.05
CA GLY A 46 0.55 7.09 -14.08
C GLY A 46 -0.47 6.13 -13.49
N GLU A 47 -1.25 5.48 -14.32
CA GLU A 47 -2.29 4.55 -13.91
C GLU A 47 -1.74 3.12 -13.75
N ILE A 48 -0.68 2.97 -12.97
CA ILE A 48 -0.01 1.70 -12.77
C ILE A 48 -0.23 1.24 -11.34
N SER A 49 -0.59 -0.02 -11.18
CA SER A 49 -0.86 -0.60 -9.86
C SER A 49 0.43 -0.80 -9.08
N LEU A 50 0.56 -0.15 -7.92
CA LEU A 50 1.71 -0.31 -7.04
C LEU A 50 1.78 -1.70 -6.42
N SER A 51 0.64 -2.40 -6.30
CA SER A 51 0.61 -3.76 -5.76
C SER A 51 1.34 -4.78 -6.64
N GLU A 52 1.57 -4.45 -7.90
CA GLU A 52 2.35 -5.29 -8.82
C GLU A 52 3.85 -4.98 -8.78
N GLY A 53 4.26 -4.02 -7.96
CA GLY A 53 5.65 -3.61 -7.85
C GLY A 53 6.44 -4.41 -6.84
N PHE A 54 7.59 -3.86 -6.45
CA PHE A 54 8.53 -4.52 -5.57
C PHE A 54 8.46 -3.91 -4.18
N VAL A 55 8.28 -4.76 -3.17
CA VAL A 55 8.16 -4.34 -1.76
C VAL A 55 9.48 -4.60 -1.05
N ASP A 56 9.95 -3.59 -0.31
CA ASP A 56 11.11 -3.69 0.57
C ASP A 56 10.67 -3.41 2.02
N ASP A 57 11.59 -3.21 2.94
CA ASP A 57 11.29 -3.01 4.36
C ASP A 57 10.41 -1.79 4.62
N SER A 58 10.61 -0.71 3.90
CA SER A 58 9.87 0.53 4.14
C SER A 58 9.43 1.22 2.85
N THR A 59 9.66 0.59 1.69
CA THR A 59 9.37 1.19 0.39
C THR A 59 8.63 0.22 -0.53
N ILE A 60 7.90 0.80 -1.50
CA ILE A 60 7.32 0.06 -2.60
C ILE A 60 7.78 0.73 -3.90
N GLU A 61 8.24 -0.08 -4.85
CA GLU A 61 8.76 0.42 -6.12
C GLU A 61 7.77 0.10 -7.24
N CYS A 62 7.42 1.11 -8.03
CA CYS A 62 6.60 0.94 -9.22
C CYS A 62 7.36 0.10 -10.25
N TRP A 63 6.74 -0.99 -10.71
CA TRP A 63 7.42 -1.94 -11.62
C TRP A 63 7.72 -1.33 -12.99
N ALA A 64 6.95 -0.35 -13.42
CA ALA A 64 7.06 0.18 -14.78
C ALA A 64 8.26 1.12 -14.97
N HIS A 65 8.52 2.01 -14.01
CA HIS A 65 9.54 3.05 -14.16
C HIS A 65 10.50 3.16 -12.97
N GLY A 66 10.37 2.26 -11.99
CA GLY A 66 11.26 2.24 -10.84
C GLY A 66 11.03 3.35 -9.81
N ALA A 67 9.88 4.02 -9.87
CA ALA A 67 9.54 5.04 -8.87
C ALA A 67 9.31 4.38 -7.51
N LYS A 68 10.00 4.88 -6.48
CA LYS A 68 9.86 4.35 -5.13
C LYS A 68 9.08 5.30 -4.24
N PHE A 69 8.26 4.73 -3.37
CA PHE A 69 7.47 5.49 -2.40
C PHE A 69 7.73 4.97 -1.00
N ASP A 70 7.77 5.89 -0.04
CA ASP A 70 7.88 5.54 1.37
C ASP A 70 6.53 4.99 1.84
N LEU A 71 6.52 3.79 2.42
CA LEU A 71 5.30 3.15 2.89
C LEU A 71 4.70 3.82 4.13
N ASN A 72 5.47 4.61 4.84
CA ASN A 72 4.99 5.30 6.04
C ASN A 72 4.36 6.65 5.72
N THR A 73 4.83 7.35 4.70
CA THR A 73 4.40 8.71 4.39
C THR A 73 3.77 8.85 3.01
N GLY A 74 4.01 7.89 2.10
CA GLY A 74 3.57 7.98 0.72
C GLY A 74 4.40 8.90 -0.14
N LYS A 75 5.49 9.45 0.40
CA LYS A 75 6.34 10.38 -0.35
C LYS A 75 7.16 9.66 -1.41
N PRO A 76 7.30 10.25 -2.60
CA PRO A 76 8.16 9.67 -3.62
C PRO A 76 9.62 9.82 -3.24
N LEU A 77 10.40 8.77 -3.43
CA LEU A 77 11.82 8.71 -3.09
C LEU A 77 12.72 8.75 -4.32
N SER A 78 12.13 8.56 -5.51
CA SER A 78 12.89 8.58 -6.75
C SER A 78 12.01 8.98 -7.92
N LEU A 79 12.64 9.57 -8.95
CA LEU A 79 11.95 9.88 -10.20
C LEU A 79 11.55 8.58 -10.93
N PRO A 80 10.52 8.58 -11.76
CA PRO A 80 9.80 9.77 -12.27
C PRO A 80 8.68 10.29 -11.37
N ALA A 81 8.39 9.66 -10.24
CA ALA A 81 7.35 10.12 -9.34
C ALA A 81 7.86 11.30 -8.50
N PHE A 82 7.08 12.37 -8.42
CA PHE A 82 7.40 13.52 -7.59
C PHE A 82 6.23 14.01 -6.75
N GLU A 83 5.09 13.32 -6.83
CA GLU A 83 3.92 13.59 -5.99
C GLU A 83 3.70 12.44 -5.02
N PRO A 84 3.35 12.72 -3.75
CA PRO A 84 3.05 11.66 -2.80
C PRO A 84 1.74 10.95 -3.15
N VAL A 85 1.63 9.72 -2.69
CA VAL A 85 0.38 8.96 -2.77
C VAL A 85 -0.21 8.85 -1.37
N PRO A 86 -1.56 8.78 -1.22
CA PRO A 86 -2.17 8.62 0.09
C PRO A 86 -1.75 7.34 0.79
N VAL A 87 -1.53 7.41 2.09
CA VAL A 87 -1.34 6.24 2.95
C VAL A 87 -2.51 6.16 3.92
N TYR A 88 -2.81 4.94 4.37
CA TYR A 88 -3.94 4.68 5.27
C TYR A 88 -3.44 4.05 6.55
N GLU A 89 -4.09 4.38 7.67
CA GLU A 89 -3.75 3.78 8.95
C GLU A 89 -4.25 2.34 9.01
N VAL A 90 -3.39 1.43 9.43
CA VAL A 90 -3.69 0.00 9.55
C VAL A 90 -3.90 -0.35 11.01
N ILE A 91 -4.97 -1.08 11.29
CA ILE A 91 -5.28 -1.62 12.61
C ILE A 91 -5.29 -3.14 12.49
N ILE A 92 -4.59 -3.83 13.39
CA ILE A 92 -4.56 -5.29 13.40
C ILE A 92 -5.16 -5.79 14.71
N GLU A 93 -6.21 -6.61 14.60
CA GLU A 93 -6.86 -7.26 15.74
C GLU A 93 -7.13 -8.73 15.39
N ASP A 94 -6.73 -9.64 16.26
CA ASP A 94 -6.96 -11.09 16.10
C ASP A 94 -6.49 -11.61 14.72
N ASP A 95 -5.32 -11.14 14.27
CA ASP A 95 -4.72 -11.47 12.96
C ASP A 95 -5.55 -11.00 11.77
N GLU A 96 -6.47 -10.06 11.99
CA GLU A 96 -7.25 -9.44 10.92
C GLU A 96 -6.81 -8.00 10.68
N ILE A 97 -6.79 -7.61 9.42
CA ILE A 97 -6.37 -6.26 9.00
C ILE A 97 -7.60 -5.38 8.79
N TYR A 98 -7.61 -4.23 9.45
CA TYR A 98 -8.62 -3.20 9.29
C TYR A 98 -7.93 -1.92 8.80
N LEU A 99 -8.60 -1.15 7.96
CA LEU A 99 -8.11 0.16 7.54
C LEU A 99 -9.00 1.26 8.10
N GLU A 100 -8.36 2.31 8.58
CA GLU A 100 -9.07 3.53 8.90
C GLU A 100 -9.35 4.28 7.60
N TYR A 101 -10.60 4.28 7.16
CA TYR A 101 -11.01 4.87 5.89
C TYR A 101 -12.23 5.76 6.11
N GLU A 102 -12.17 6.98 5.61
CA GLU A 102 -13.28 7.91 5.64
C GLU A 102 -13.90 8.00 4.25
N THR A 103 -15.20 7.70 4.18
CA THR A 103 -15.96 7.87 2.95
C THR A 103 -16.56 9.27 2.93
N GLU A 104 -16.48 9.93 1.81
CA GLU A 104 -17.11 11.23 1.63
C GLU A 104 -18.53 11.08 1.07
#